data_c75ddf274493b20644a46b3c825b09ec
#
_entry.id   c75ddf274493b20644a46b3c825b09ec
#
_cell.length_a   1.000
_cell.length_b   1.000
_cell.length_c   1.000
_cell.angle_alpha   90.00
_cell.angle_beta   90.00
_cell.angle_gamma   90.00
#
_symmetry.space_group_name_H-M   'P 1'
#
loop_
_entity.id
_entity.type
_entity.pdbx_description
1 polymer ?
#
loop_
_entity_poly.entity_id
_entity_poly.type
_entity_poly.pdbx_seq_one_letter_code
_entity_poly.pdbx_strand_id
1 'polypeptide(L)'
;LEFRRVLFRSGYNWISQKAQLNLGFTYGDRFFNDKLGMMAAISYQNAPSGSDDVEFEYDVNKKGEVVMVEAQKRQYYVTRERQSYSLAFDYDINPNHRLTLQGIYNRRHDWENRYRVTYKDLDKTGLDDEGDMQQSAQIETKGGTPDNRNARLELQQTMDLSLSGEHQFGKLSVNWGASYARASEDRPNERYFSLKQDFLGFTVVDAGDRFPYVTTDVNLHNGEADGERGKWKVKELTESN
;
A
#
# COMPACT_ATOMS: atom_id res chain seq x y z
N LEU A 1 -20.56 -33.02 -10.65
CA LEU A 1 -19.54 -33.06 -9.56
C LEU A 1 -19.68 -31.80 -8.74
N GLU A 2 -20.26 -31.89 -7.55
CA GLU A 2 -20.42 -30.77 -6.64
C GLU A 2 -19.10 -30.46 -5.93
N PHE A 3 -18.71 -29.18 -5.91
CA PHE A 3 -17.53 -28.72 -5.22
C PHE A 3 -17.89 -27.61 -4.21
N ARG A 4 -17.53 -27.80 -2.95
CA ARG A 4 -17.74 -26.80 -1.90
C ARG A 4 -16.46 -26.61 -1.10
N ARG A 5 -16.07 -25.38 -0.89
CA ARG A 5 -14.92 -25.05 -0.05
C ARG A 5 -15.22 -23.82 0.81
N VAL A 6 -14.93 -23.93 2.09
CA VAL A 6 -14.90 -22.79 3.01
C VAL A 6 -13.47 -22.61 3.48
N LEU A 7 -12.98 -21.38 3.42
CA LEU A 7 -11.71 -20.99 3.98
C LEU A 7 -11.94 -20.03 5.13
N PHE A 8 -11.36 -20.34 6.26
CA PHE A 8 -11.26 -19.43 7.40
C PHE A 8 -9.79 -19.35 7.82
N ARG A 9 -9.27 -18.12 7.94
CA ARG A 9 -7.95 -17.86 8.51
C ARG A 9 -8.04 -16.65 9.39
N SER A 10 -7.40 -16.71 10.56
CA SER A 10 -7.21 -15.57 11.44
C SER A 10 -5.73 -15.41 11.78
N GLY A 11 -5.35 -14.21 12.12
CA GLY A 11 -4.01 -13.85 12.56
C GLY A 11 -4.08 -12.71 13.57
N TYR A 12 -2.97 -12.36 14.14
CA TYR A 12 -2.84 -11.23 15.04
C TYR A 12 -1.56 -10.46 14.71
N ASN A 13 -1.68 -9.15 14.54
CA ASN A 13 -0.51 -8.30 14.33
C ASN A 13 -0.15 -7.60 15.64
N TRP A 14 1.06 -7.84 16.13
CA TRP A 14 1.54 -7.36 17.42
C TRP A 14 1.75 -5.84 17.48
N ILE A 15 2.12 -5.21 16.35
CA ILE A 15 2.36 -3.77 16.31
C ILE A 15 1.04 -3.01 16.31
N SER A 16 0.08 -3.41 15.48
CA SER A 16 -1.25 -2.79 15.48
C SER A 16 -2.15 -3.27 16.62
N GLN A 17 -1.79 -4.34 17.32
CA GLN A 17 -2.56 -5.00 18.38
C GLN A 17 -3.99 -5.37 17.93
N LYS A 18 -4.15 -5.77 16.68
CA LYS A 18 -5.45 -6.10 16.09
C LYS A 18 -5.44 -7.49 15.44
N ALA A 19 -6.60 -8.14 15.51
CA ALA A 19 -6.83 -9.41 14.84
C ALA A 19 -7.04 -9.21 13.33
N GLN A 20 -6.54 -10.16 12.56
CA GLN A 20 -6.73 -10.25 11.12
C GLN A 20 -7.73 -11.36 10.80
N LEU A 21 -8.57 -11.14 9.80
CA LEU A 21 -9.60 -12.08 9.38
C LEU A 21 -9.54 -12.28 7.87
N ASN A 22 -9.62 -13.54 7.43
CA ASN A 22 -9.78 -13.90 6.04
C ASN A 22 -10.82 -15.02 5.91
N LEU A 23 -11.87 -14.75 5.15
CA LEU A 23 -12.98 -15.64 4.88
C LEU A 23 -13.08 -15.89 3.39
N GLY A 24 -13.37 -17.12 3.00
CA GLY A 24 -13.63 -17.46 1.61
C GLY A 24 -14.65 -18.57 1.51
N PHE A 25 -15.51 -18.47 0.50
CA PHE A 25 -16.47 -19.50 0.13
C PHE A 25 -16.38 -19.71 -1.37
N THR A 26 -16.38 -20.98 -1.77
CA THR A 26 -16.45 -21.36 -3.18
C THR A 26 -17.48 -22.47 -3.33
N TYR A 27 -18.31 -22.34 -4.35
CA TYR A 27 -19.29 -23.33 -4.74
C TYR A 27 -19.18 -23.56 -6.25
N GLY A 28 -19.28 -24.81 -6.66
CA GLY A 28 -19.36 -25.19 -8.08
C GLY A 28 -20.18 -26.46 -8.26
N ASP A 29 -20.99 -26.46 -9.28
CA ASP A 29 -21.84 -27.60 -9.64
C ASP A 29 -22.20 -27.57 -11.12
N ARG A 30 -22.76 -28.70 -11.58
CA ARG A 30 -23.33 -28.83 -12.93
C ARG A 30 -24.81 -29.15 -12.85
N PHE A 31 -25.59 -28.56 -13.76
CA PHE A 31 -27.03 -28.62 -13.81
C PHE A 31 -27.51 -29.07 -15.20
N PHE A 32 -28.75 -29.45 -15.30
CA PHE A 32 -29.42 -29.81 -16.57
C PHE A 32 -28.69 -30.91 -17.34
N ASN A 33 -28.45 -32.07 -16.69
CA ASN A 33 -27.70 -33.20 -17.22
C ASN A 33 -26.29 -32.77 -17.69
N ASP A 34 -25.58 -32.09 -16.79
CA ASP A 34 -24.21 -31.58 -16.99
C ASP A 34 -24.04 -30.51 -18.11
N LYS A 35 -25.14 -29.98 -18.66
CA LYS A 35 -25.05 -28.96 -19.71
C LYS A 35 -24.64 -27.58 -19.20
N LEU A 36 -25.02 -27.23 -17.98
CA LEU A 36 -24.68 -25.95 -17.36
C LEU A 36 -23.73 -26.15 -16.19
N GLY A 37 -22.52 -25.71 -16.33
CA GLY A 37 -21.57 -25.56 -15.21
C GLY A 37 -21.69 -24.17 -14.58
N MET A 38 -21.62 -24.10 -13.27
CA MET A 38 -21.56 -22.86 -12.50
C MET A 38 -20.45 -22.94 -11.45
N MET A 39 -19.67 -21.88 -11.34
CA MET A 39 -18.74 -21.69 -10.23
C MET A 39 -18.92 -20.29 -9.66
N ALA A 40 -19.06 -20.19 -8.35
CA ALA A 40 -19.12 -18.92 -7.63
C ALA A 40 -18.09 -18.92 -6.49
N ALA A 41 -17.38 -17.81 -6.31
CA ALA A 41 -16.51 -17.63 -5.17
C ALA A 41 -16.64 -16.23 -4.59
N ILE A 42 -16.59 -16.15 -3.27
CA ILE A 42 -16.62 -14.91 -2.50
C ILE A 42 -15.47 -14.98 -1.50
N SER A 43 -14.74 -13.88 -1.38
CA SER A 43 -13.76 -13.73 -0.31
C SER A 43 -13.86 -12.36 0.37
N TYR A 44 -13.60 -12.36 1.65
CA TYR A 44 -13.49 -11.18 2.48
C TYR A 44 -12.23 -11.26 3.32
N GLN A 45 -11.46 -10.18 3.32
CA GLN A 45 -10.27 -10.02 4.15
C GLN A 45 -10.34 -8.68 4.89
N ASN A 46 -10.06 -8.72 6.18
CA ASN A 46 -9.74 -7.56 6.99
C ASN A 46 -8.38 -7.81 7.64
N ALA A 47 -7.38 -7.02 7.24
CA ALA A 47 -5.99 -7.23 7.64
C ALA A 47 -5.40 -5.92 8.22
N PRO A 48 -5.74 -5.57 9.48
CA PRO A 48 -5.01 -4.53 10.18
C PRO A 48 -3.56 -4.97 10.42
N SER A 49 -2.62 -4.09 10.11
CA SER A 49 -1.19 -4.32 10.27
C SER A 49 -0.49 -3.06 10.77
N GLY A 50 0.62 -3.24 11.45
CA GLY A 50 1.57 -2.20 11.78
C GLY A 50 2.96 -2.66 11.37
N SER A 51 3.82 -1.72 11.03
CA SER A 51 5.23 -1.97 10.76
C SER A 51 6.07 -0.78 11.18
N ASP A 52 7.23 -1.07 11.71
CA ASP A 52 8.32 -0.12 11.90
C ASP A 52 9.34 -0.35 10.79
N ASP A 53 9.82 0.74 10.20
CA ASP A 53 10.67 0.71 9.03
C ASP A 53 11.77 1.78 9.15
N VAL A 54 12.96 1.45 8.64
CA VAL A 54 14.08 2.37 8.49
C VAL A 54 14.57 2.33 7.06
N GLU A 55 14.85 3.49 6.50
CA GLU A 55 15.37 3.63 5.13
C GLU A 55 16.55 4.58 5.15
N PHE A 56 17.61 4.21 4.42
CA PHE A 56 18.82 5.00 4.27
C PHE A 56 19.07 5.24 2.79
N GLU A 57 19.29 6.50 2.44
CA GLU A 57 19.70 6.88 1.09
C GLU A 57 21.18 7.23 1.07
N TYR A 58 21.87 6.75 0.04
CA TYR A 58 23.29 6.95 -0.16
C TYR A 58 23.54 7.62 -1.51
N ASP A 59 24.55 8.47 -1.56
CA ASP A 59 25.04 9.08 -2.79
C ASP A 59 26.57 9.06 -2.83
N VAL A 60 27.15 9.38 -3.97
CA VAL A 60 28.60 9.47 -4.17
C VAL A 60 29.01 10.93 -4.08
N ASN A 61 29.83 11.28 -3.09
CA ASN A 61 30.33 12.62 -2.90
C ASN A 61 31.39 13.01 -3.97
N LYS A 62 31.80 14.28 -3.99
CA LYS A 62 32.79 14.80 -4.97
C LYS A 62 34.16 14.10 -4.93
N LYS A 63 34.45 13.33 -3.89
CA LYS A 63 35.69 12.55 -3.76
C LYS A 63 35.53 11.11 -4.25
N GLY A 64 34.32 10.71 -4.71
CA GLY A 64 34.03 9.34 -5.13
C GLY A 64 33.71 8.38 -3.96
N GLU A 65 33.45 8.89 -2.75
CA GLU A 65 33.10 8.10 -1.58
C GLU A 65 31.59 7.95 -1.47
N VAL A 66 31.11 6.77 -1.10
CA VAL A 66 29.68 6.54 -0.79
C VAL A 66 29.39 7.10 0.61
N VAL A 67 28.45 8.04 0.67
CA VAL A 67 28.05 8.71 1.90
C VAL A 67 26.52 8.62 2.08
N MET A 68 26.07 8.54 3.31
CA MET A 68 24.63 8.61 3.62
C MET A 68 24.17 10.05 3.50
N VAL A 69 23.15 10.29 2.69
CA VAL A 69 22.55 11.62 2.47
C VAL A 69 21.24 11.81 3.20
N GLU A 70 20.49 10.73 3.40
CA GLU A 70 19.21 10.79 4.12
C GLU A 70 19.01 9.52 4.96
N ALA A 71 18.42 9.69 6.15
CA ALA A 71 17.97 8.60 7.01
C ALA A 71 16.52 8.84 7.43
N GLN A 72 15.68 7.80 7.32
CA GLN A 72 14.26 7.86 7.66
C GLN A 72 13.91 6.80 8.69
N LYS A 73 13.05 7.17 9.65
CA LYS A 73 12.35 6.24 10.55
C LYS A 73 10.87 6.39 10.30
N ARG A 74 10.19 5.28 10.03
CA ARG A 74 8.78 5.26 9.69
C ARG A 74 8.03 4.27 10.57
N GLN A 75 6.80 4.63 10.91
CA GLN A 75 5.85 3.75 11.54
C GLN A 75 4.56 3.79 10.74
N TYR A 76 4.08 2.62 10.35
CA TYR A 76 2.84 2.46 9.58
C TYR A 76 1.80 1.74 10.39
N TYR A 77 0.56 2.19 10.23
CA TYR A 77 -0.65 1.48 10.62
C TYR A 77 -1.57 1.43 9.40
N VAL A 78 -1.77 0.23 8.89
CA VAL A 78 -2.59 0.01 7.70
C VAL A 78 -3.70 -0.96 8.04
N THR A 79 -4.94 -0.64 7.67
CA THR A 79 -6.05 -1.58 7.67
C THR A 79 -6.46 -1.81 6.24
N ARG A 80 -6.25 -3.02 5.74
CA ARG A 80 -6.59 -3.42 4.39
C ARG A 80 -7.82 -4.30 4.40
N GLU A 81 -8.90 -3.78 3.83
CA GLU A 81 -10.12 -4.53 3.57
C GLU A 81 -10.18 -4.92 2.10
N ARG A 82 -10.39 -6.20 1.82
CA ARG A 82 -10.55 -6.72 0.46
C ARG A 82 -11.82 -7.54 0.36
N GLN A 83 -12.56 -7.32 -0.71
CA GLN A 83 -13.73 -8.10 -1.10
C GLN A 83 -13.54 -8.53 -2.54
N SER A 84 -13.72 -9.81 -2.80
CA SER A 84 -13.64 -10.36 -4.15
C SER A 84 -14.83 -11.26 -4.40
N TYR A 85 -15.42 -11.11 -5.56
CA TYR A 85 -16.54 -11.89 -6.06
C TYR A 85 -16.19 -12.40 -7.43
N SER A 86 -16.37 -13.68 -7.67
CA SER A 86 -16.24 -14.25 -9.00
C SER A 86 -17.40 -15.18 -9.30
N LEU A 87 -17.85 -15.15 -10.55
CA LEU A 87 -18.92 -15.98 -11.05
C LEU A 87 -18.54 -16.45 -12.46
N ALA A 88 -18.65 -17.74 -12.69
CA ALA A 88 -18.42 -18.34 -13.99
C ALA A 88 -19.54 -19.31 -14.32
N PHE A 89 -19.97 -19.27 -15.58
CA PHE A 89 -20.89 -20.21 -16.18
C PHE A 89 -20.28 -20.75 -17.45
N ASP A 90 -20.43 -22.06 -17.69
CA ASP A 90 -20.22 -22.68 -18.96
C ASP A 90 -21.51 -23.41 -19.37
N TYR A 91 -21.91 -23.25 -20.64
CA TYR A 91 -23.12 -23.85 -21.15
C TYR A 91 -22.84 -24.61 -22.44
N ASP A 92 -23.00 -25.95 -22.37
CA ASP A 92 -22.91 -26.85 -23.50
C ASP A 92 -24.28 -26.88 -24.21
N ILE A 93 -24.43 -26.04 -25.25
CA ILE A 93 -25.64 -26.03 -26.09
C ILE A 93 -25.84 -27.43 -26.69
N ASN A 94 -24.75 -28.00 -27.21
CA ASN A 94 -24.61 -29.38 -27.67
C ASN A 94 -23.10 -29.74 -27.69
N PRO A 95 -22.69 -30.99 -28.05
CA PRO A 95 -21.29 -31.39 -28.04
C PRO A 95 -20.32 -30.53 -28.88
N ASN A 96 -20.87 -29.76 -29.84
CA ASN A 96 -20.09 -28.96 -30.78
C ASN A 96 -20.10 -27.44 -30.44
N HIS A 97 -20.93 -27.02 -29.49
CA HIS A 97 -21.14 -25.60 -29.23
C HIS A 97 -21.17 -25.33 -27.71
N ARG A 98 -20.23 -24.51 -27.23
CA ARG A 98 -20.13 -24.09 -25.85
C ARG A 98 -20.08 -22.56 -25.76
N LEU A 99 -20.74 -22.04 -24.75
CA LEU A 99 -20.62 -20.64 -24.31
C LEU A 99 -20.05 -20.58 -22.91
N THR A 100 -19.20 -19.59 -22.64
CA THR A 100 -18.65 -19.34 -21.32
C THR A 100 -18.84 -17.88 -20.96
N LEU A 101 -19.42 -17.60 -19.79
CA LEU A 101 -19.58 -16.27 -19.20
C LEU A 101 -18.81 -16.25 -17.89
N GLN A 102 -17.94 -15.26 -17.71
CA GLN A 102 -17.17 -15.07 -16.48
C GLN A 102 -17.26 -13.62 -16.03
N GLY A 103 -17.34 -13.43 -14.73
CA GLY A 103 -17.31 -12.11 -14.12
C GLY A 103 -16.49 -12.11 -12.84
N ILE A 104 -15.70 -11.05 -12.65
CA ILE A 104 -14.92 -10.80 -11.45
C ILE A 104 -15.18 -9.36 -11.01
N TYR A 105 -15.40 -9.17 -9.71
CA TYR A 105 -15.44 -7.87 -9.08
C TYR A 105 -14.57 -7.87 -7.82
N ASN A 106 -13.64 -6.93 -7.73
CA ASN A 106 -12.78 -6.75 -6.59
C ASN A 106 -12.91 -5.33 -6.06
N ARG A 107 -12.94 -5.21 -4.75
CA ARG A 107 -12.91 -3.95 -4.02
C ARG A 107 -11.85 -4.03 -2.93
N ARG A 108 -11.01 -2.99 -2.86
CA ARG A 108 -9.98 -2.84 -1.85
C ARG A 108 -10.10 -1.47 -1.20
N HIS A 109 -10.10 -1.44 0.11
CA HIS A 109 -9.96 -0.26 0.93
C HIS A 109 -8.65 -0.37 1.69
N ASP A 110 -7.77 0.59 1.49
CA ASP A 110 -6.53 0.76 2.26
C ASP A 110 -6.64 2.01 3.12
N TRP A 111 -6.78 1.80 4.41
CA TRP A 111 -6.71 2.83 5.42
C TRP A 111 -5.29 2.91 5.93
N GLU A 112 -4.60 4.03 5.76
CA GLU A 112 -3.20 4.20 6.12
C GLU A 112 -3.00 5.40 7.04
N ASN A 113 -2.26 5.16 8.14
CA ASN A 113 -1.59 6.20 8.91
C ASN A 113 -0.10 5.94 8.87
N ARG A 114 0.68 6.99 8.65
CA ARG A 114 2.14 6.92 8.65
C ARG A 114 2.71 8.08 9.46
N TYR A 115 3.65 7.75 10.31
CA TYR A 115 4.50 8.71 11.00
C TYR A 115 5.90 8.55 10.47
N ARG A 116 6.54 9.65 10.09
CA ARG A 116 7.89 9.62 9.53
C ARG A 116 8.72 10.74 10.11
N VAL A 117 9.96 10.41 10.52
CA VAL A 117 11.02 11.37 10.79
C VAL A 117 12.09 11.15 9.72
N THR A 118 12.51 12.23 9.08
CA THR A 118 13.56 12.23 8.04
C THR A 118 14.67 13.17 8.49
N TYR A 119 15.90 12.69 8.45
CA TYR A 119 17.12 13.47 8.61
C TYR A 119 17.73 13.63 7.23
N LYS A 120 17.99 14.87 6.80
CA LYS A 120 18.40 15.22 5.44
C LYS A 120 19.74 15.92 5.42
N ASP A 121 20.36 15.87 4.22
CA ASP A 121 21.62 16.54 3.94
C ASP A 121 22.75 16.06 4.86
N LEU A 122 22.76 14.77 5.21
CA LEU A 122 23.68 14.17 6.18
C LEU A 122 25.13 14.16 5.71
N ASP A 123 25.37 14.30 4.40
CA ASP A 123 26.67 14.47 3.78
C ASP A 123 27.24 15.89 3.94
N LYS A 124 26.38 16.87 4.23
CA LYS A 124 26.76 18.28 4.42
C LYS A 124 27.18 18.51 5.88
N THR A 125 28.41 18.16 6.19
CA THR A 125 28.98 18.36 7.51
C THR A 125 29.67 19.72 7.62
N GLY A 126 29.40 20.46 8.67
CA GLY A 126 29.98 21.77 8.95
C GLY A 126 29.04 22.94 8.65
N LEU A 127 29.60 24.13 8.71
CA LEU A 127 28.86 25.38 8.48
C LEU A 127 28.91 25.79 7.00
N ASP A 128 27.90 26.47 6.54
CA ASP A 128 27.90 27.16 5.25
C ASP A 128 28.67 28.49 5.32
N ASP A 129 28.64 29.27 4.22
CA ASP A 129 29.33 30.54 4.13
C ASP A 129 28.74 31.61 5.07
N GLU A 130 27.53 31.39 5.59
CA GLU A 130 26.79 32.25 6.51
C GLU A 130 26.99 31.85 7.99
N GLY A 131 27.69 30.73 8.20
CA GLY A 131 27.99 30.17 9.55
C GLY A 131 26.86 29.31 10.10
N ASP A 132 25.93 28.86 9.24
CA ASP A 132 24.81 28.02 9.62
C ASP A 132 25.08 26.54 9.35
N MET A 133 24.58 25.65 10.23
CA MET A 133 24.55 24.21 9.96
C MET A 133 23.66 23.91 8.76
N GLN A 134 24.07 22.96 7.92
CA GLN A 134 23.44 22.72 6.61
C GLN A 134 22.38 21.62 6.60
N GLN A 135 22.26 20.88 7.68
CA GLN A 135 21.38 19.70 7.77
C GLN A 135 19.98 20.08 8.24
N SER A 136 19.00 19.22 7.97
CA SER A 136 17.62 19.46 8.37
C SER A 136 16.91 18.20 8.85
N ALA A 137 15.87 18.39 9.67
CA ALA A 137 14.94 17.35 10.06
C ALA A 137 13.54 17.65 9.54
N GLN A 138 12.81 16.60 9.18
CA GLN A 138 11.41 16.70 8.77
C GLN A 138 10.59 15.67 9.56
N ILE A 139 9.46 16.09 10.11
CA ILE A 139 8.44 15.22 10.68
C ILE A 139 7.24 15.25 9.75
N GLU A 140 6.74 14.09 9.39
CA GLU A 140 5.57 13.97 8.53
C GLU A 140 4.56 13.00 9.14
N THR A 141 3.29 13.38 9.09
CA THR A 141 2.18 12.48 9.34
C THR A 141 1.32 12.34 8.10
N LYS A 142 0.85 11.13 7.83
CA LYS A 142 -0.10 10.82 6.77
C LYS A 142 -1.32 10.18 7.41
N GLY A 143 -2.50 10.74 7.15
CA GLY A 143 -3.71 10.37 7.86
C GLY A 143 -3.79 10.99 9.26
N GLY A 144 -4.76 10.52 10.05
CA GLY A 144 -4.98 10.94 11.44
C GLY A 144 -4.31 10.02 12.45
N THR A 145 -5.09 9.46 13.37
CA THR A 145 -4.61 8.50 14.36
C THR A 145 -4.96 7.05 13.96
N PRO A 146 -4.19 6.04 14.41
CA PRO A 146 -4.45 4.64 14.08
C PRO A 146 -5.83 4.13 14.52
N ASP A 147 -6.44 4.77 15.50
CA ASP A 147 -7.67 4.32 16.14
C ASP A 147 -8.94 4.96 15.58
N ASN A 148 -8.81 5.93 14.69
CA ASN A 148 -9.94 6.57 14.04
C ASN A 148 -9.87 6.40 12.52
N ARG A 149 -11.04 6.56 11.86
CA ARG A 149 -11.13 6.50 10.39
C ARG A 149 -10.68 7.79 9.70
N ASN A 150 -9.90 8.63 10.35
CA ASN A 150 -9.22 9.77 9.74
C ASN A 150 -7.91 9.37 9.06
N ALA A 151 -7.66 8.08 8.93
CA ALA A 151 -6.60 7.57 8.09
C ALA A 151 -6.79 8.00 6.64
N ARG A 152 -5.70 8.16 5.91
CA ARG A 152 -5.78 8.27 4.45
C ARG A 152 -6.48 7.02 3.90
N LEU A 153 -7.47 7.23 3.06
CA LEU A 153 -8.20 6.15 2.42
C LEU A 153 -7.84 6.08 0.93
N GLU A 154 -7.52 4.90 0.48
CA GLU A 154 -7.39 4.56 -0.94
C GLU A 154 -8.42 3.49 -1.28
N LEU A 155 -9.30 3.81 -2.23
CA LEU A 155 -10.34 2.93 -2.74
C LEU A 155 -9.92 2.44 -4.12
N GLN A 156 -9.76 1.13 -4.26
CA GLN A 156 -9.51 0.52 -5.56
C GLN A 156 -10.65 -0.44 -5.89
N GLN A 157 -11.12 -0.38 -7.13
CA GLN A 157 -12.15 -1.27 -7.66
C GLN A 157 -11.69 -1.79 -9.02
N THR A 158 -11.89 -3.08 -9.25
CA THR A 158 -11.69 -3.70 -10.55
C THR A 158 -12.88 -4.59 -10.88
N MET A 159 -13.34 -4.52 -12.12
CA MET A 159 -14.40 -5.36 -12.66
C MET A 159 -13.96 -5.86 -14.02
N ASP A 160 -14.18 -7.13 -14.26
CA ASP A 160 -14.05 -7.76 -15.56
C ASP A 160 -15.29 -8.64 -15.82
N LEU A 161 -15.80 -8.56 -17.02
CA LEU A 161 -16.88 -9.41 -17.53
C LEU A 161 -16.46 -9.92 -18.91
N SER A 162 -16.46 -11.23 -19.10
CA SER A 162 -16.08 -11.83 -20.36
C SER A 162 -17.12 -12.87 -20.82
N LEU A 163 -17.39 -12.86 -22.11
CA LEU A 163 -18.24 -13.84 -22.80
C LEU A 163 -17.44 -14.43 -23.94
N SER A 164 -17.39 -15.75 -24.02
CA SER A 164 -16.72 -16.46 -25.12
C SER A 164 -17.57 -17.59 -25.64
N GLY A 165 -17.30 -17.96 -26.88
CA GLY A 165 -17.97 -19.10 -27.53
C GLY A 165 -16.98 -19.95 -28.31
N GLU A 166 -17.19 -21.26 -28.24
CA GLU A 166 -16.48 -22.29 -28.99
C GLU A 166 -17.47 -23.06 -29.84
N HIS A 167 -17.25 -23.09 -31.15
CA HIS A 167 -18.19 -23.69 -32.11
C HIS A 167 -17.45 -24.55 -33.12
N GLN A 168 -17.92 -25.79 -33.32
CA GLN A 168 -17.41 -26.71 -34.32
C GLN A 168 -18.46 -26.94 -35.40
N PHE A 169 -18.15 -26.56 -36.64
CA PHE A 169 -18.98 -26.73 -37.81
C PHE A 169 -18.28 -27.69 -38.77
N GLY A 170 -18.46 -28.99 -38.55
CA GLY A 170 -17.76 -30.01 -39.33
C GLY A 170 -16.22 -29.90 -39.16
N LYS A 171 -15.50 -29.47 -40.20
CA LYS A 171 -14.05 -29.25 -40.15
C LYS A 171 -13.64 -27.82 -39.71
N LEU A 172 -14.61 -26.94 -39.59
CA LEU A 172 -14.37 -25.55 -39.20
C LEU A 172 -14.56 -25.38 -37.68
N SER A 173 -13.56 -24.88 -37.00
CA SER A 173 -13.64 -24.45 -35.59
C SER A 173 -13.62 -22.92 -35.52
N VAL A 174 -14.57 -22.35 -34.79
CA VAL A 174 -14.70 -20.91 -34.57
C VAL A 174 -14.70 -20.65 -33.08
N ASN A 175 -13.72 -19.86 -32.62
CA ASN A 175 -13.63 -19.38 -31.25
C ASN A 175 -13.71 -17.86 -31.27
N TRP A 176 -14.53 -17.30 -30.38
CA TRP A 176 -14.65 -15.84 -30.22
C TRP A 176 -14.74 -15.47 -28.76
N GLY A 177 -14.41 -14.23 -28.47
CA GLY A 177 -14.52 -13.67 -27.12
C GLY A 177 -14.76 -12.16 -27.16
N ALA A 178 -15.52 -11.69 -26.18
CA ALA A 178 -15.76 -10.29 -25.92
C ALA A 178 -15.57 -10.06 -24.42
N SER A 179 -14.94 -8.94 -24.05
CA SER A 179 -14.75 -8.59 -22.65
C SER A 179 -14.98 -7.11 -22.41
N TYR A 180 -15.40 -6.82 -21.19
CA TYR A 180 -15.49 -5.47 -20.66
C TYR A 180 -14.75 -5.42 -19.34
N ALA A 181 -13.76 -4.54 -19.21
CA ALA A 181 -13.01 -4.34 -18.00
C ALA A 181 -13.05 -2.88 -17.57
N ARG A 182 -13.13 -2.67 -16.26
CA ARG A 182 -13.04 -1.35 -15.63
C ARG A 182 -12.19 -1.43 -14.37
N ALA A 183 -11.28 -0.48 -14.23
CA ALA A 183 -10.53 -0.25 -13.00
C ALA A 183 -10.67 1.22 -12.58
N SER A 184 -10.73 1.46 -11.29
CA SER A 184 -10.72 2.80 -10.72
C SER A 184 -9.95 2.82 -9.41
N GLU A 185 -9.29 3.94 -9.15
CA GLU A 185 -8.70 4.30 -7.86
C GLU A 185 -9.23 5.68 -7.48
N ASP A 186 -9.60 5.82 -6.22
CA ASP A 186 -10.08 7.06 -5.63
C ASP A 186 -9.46 7.24 -4.25
N ARG A 187 -9.16 8.48 -3.89
CA ARG A 187 -8.56 8.85 -2.61
C ARG A 187 -9.40 9.95 -1.95
N PRO A 188 -10.59 9.61 -1.46
CA PRO A 188 -11.53 10.59 -0.95
C PRO A 188 -11.13 11.24 0.38
N ASN A 189 -10.10 10.72 1.04
CA ASN A 189 -9.63 11.24 2.32
C ASN A 189 -8.10 11.25 2.34
N GLU A 190 -7.51 12.33 1.85
CA GLU A 190 -6.06 12.56 1.91
C GLU A 190 -5.75 13.62 2.95
N ARG A 191 -4.82 13.31 3.87
CA ARG A 191 -4.34 14.20 4.91
C ARG A 191 -2.85 14.05 5.07
N TYR A 192 -2.15 15.16 4.82
CA TYR A 192 -0.71 15.26 5.01
C TYR A 192 -0.40 16.46 5.87
N PHE A 193 0.45 16.25 6.85
CA PHE A 193 1.00 17.32 7.65
C PHE A 193 2.49 17.10 7.80
N SER A 194 3.30 18.11 7.49
CA SER A 194 4.73 18.04 7.71
C SER A 194 5.30 19.33 8.28
N LEU A 195 6.27 19.13 9.16
CA LEU A 195 7.10 20.18 9.74
C LEU A 195 8.54 19.97 9.28
N LYS A 196 9.27 21.05 9.09
CA LYS A 196 10.70 21.05 8.79
C LYS A 196 11.42 21.97 9.77
N GLN A 197 12.61 21.54 10.20
CA GLN A 197 13.56 22.32 10.96
C GLN A 197 14.88 22.30 10.20
N ASP A 198 15.41 23.47 9.89
CA ASP A 198 16.68 23.66 9.21
C ASP A 198 17.79 24.01 10.21
N PHE A 199 19.01 24.13 9.73
CA PHE A 199 20.18 24.55 10.51
C PHE A 199 20.54 23.62 11.67
N LEU A 200 20.46 22.32 11.40
CA LEU A 200 20.78 21.26 12.36
C LEU A 200 22.14 20.64 12.07
N GLY A 201 22.78 20.10 13.11
CA GLY A 201 23.96 19.25 12.99
C GLY A 201 23.65 17.83 13.40
N PHE A 202 23.87 16.90 12.48
CA PHE A 202 23.72 15.47 12.72
C PHE A 202 25.04 14.75 12.51
N THR A 203 25.27 13.71 13.31
CA THR A 203 26.37 12.77 13.10
C THR A 203 25.80 11.41 12.75
N VAL A 204 26.28 10.84 11.64
CA VAL A 204 26.00 9.45 11.27
C VAL A 204 27.02 8.56 11.98
N VAL A 205 26.53 7.63 12.78
CA VAL A 205 27.34 6.65 13.51
C VAL A 205 27.19 5.31 12.86
N ASP A 206 28.31 4.57 12.74
CA ASP A 206 28.38 3.22 12.16
C ASP A 206 27.82 3.16 10.72
N ALA A 207 28.17 4.16 9.90
CA ALA A 207 27.68 4.30 8.51
C ALA A 207 27.91 3.08 7.60
N GLY A 208 28.88 2.23 7.92
CA GLY A 208 29.18 1.00 7.23
C GLY A 208 28.44 -0.23 7.75
N ASP A 209 27.71 -0.11 8.85
CA ASP A 209 26.99 -1.22 9.46
C ASP A 209 25.61 -1.42 8.83
N ARG A 210 25.02 -2.58 9.13
CA ARG A 210 23.67 -2.92 8.64
C ARG A 210 22.59 -1.96 9.17
N PHE A 211 22.79 -1.39 10.37
CA PHE A 211 21.85 -0.49 11.03
C PHE A 211 22.57 0.74 11.56
N PRO A 212 23.00 1.65 10.68
CA PRO A 212 23.56 2.92 11.09
C PRO A 212 22.50 3.75 11.85
N TYR A 213 22.94 4.69 12.66
CA TYR A 213 22.02 5.60 13.34
C TYR A 213 22.52 7.03 13.29
N VAL A 214 21.59 7.96 13.46
CA VAL A 214 21.84 9.41 13.43
C VAL A 214 21.73 9.94 14.86
N THR A 215 22.73 10.71 15.28
CA THR A 215 22.73 11.44 16.56
C THR A 215 22.78 12.93 16.32
N THR A 216 22.31 13.69 17.28
CA THR A 216 22.41 15.16 17.31
C THR A 216 22.59 15.63 18.77
N ASP A 217 23.34 16.71 18.95
CA ASP A 217 23.49 17.38 20.23
C ASP A 217 22.34 18.36 20.51
N VAL A 218 21.47 18.57 19.55
CA VAL A 218 20.35 19.51 19.65
C VAL A 218 19.08 18.80 20.12
N ASN A 219 18.37 19.42 21.05
CA ASN A 219 17.07 18.94 21.50
C ASN A 219 16.00 19.29 20.45
N LEU A 220 15.69 18.36 19.57
CA LEU A 220 14.69 18.54 18.50
C LEU A 220 13.27 18.83 19.04
N HIS A 221 12.97 18.46 20.28
CA HIS A 221 11.63 18.70 20.85
C HIS A 221 11.40 20.17 21.24
N ASN A 222 12.45 20.86 21.66
CA ASN A 222 12.33 22.22 22.18
C ASN A 222 12.64 23.30 21.14
N GLY A 223 13.09 22.92 19.95
CA GLY A 223 13.48 23.88 18.90
C GLY A 223 14.67 24.75 19.31
N GLU A 224 15.55 24.25 20.16
CA GLU A 224 16.74 24.96 20.67
C GLU A 224 17.91 24.99 19.69
N ALA A 225 17.67 24.70 18.40
CA ALA A 225 18.63 24.98 17.36
C ALA A 225 18.63 26.51 17.12
N ASP A 226 19.75 27.10 17.26
CA ASP A 226 20.15 28.49 17.02
C ASP A 226 19.04 29.52 16.67
N GLY A 227 18.42 30.09 17.70
CA GLY A 227 17.47 31.20 17.57
C GLY A 227 16.22 30.93 16.77
N GLU A 228 15.73 31.95 16.03
CA GLU A 228 14.52 31.84 15.22
C GLU A 228 14.68 30.95 13.96
N ARG A 229 15.89 30.73 13.48
CA ARG A 229 16.21 29.94 12.29
C ARG A 229 15.98 28.44 12.53
N GLY A 230 16.26 27.93 13.74
CA GLY A 230 16.11 26.51 14.09
C GLY A 230 14.72 26.09 14.53
N LYS A 231 13.68 26.89 14.35
CA LYS A 231 12.32 26.53 14.76
C LYS A 231 11.67 25.60 13.73
N TRP A 232 10.80 24.72 14.22
CA TRP A 232 9.92 23.93 13.36
C TRP A 232 8.97 24.82 12.57
N LYS A 233 8.96 24.65 11.26
CA LYS A 233 8.09 25.38 10.34
C LYS A 233 7.15 24.41 9.64
N VAL A 234 5.91 24.83 9.42
CA VAL A 234 4.99 24.05 8.58
C VAL A 234 5.51 24.03 7.15
N LYS A 235 5.77 22.85 6.63
CA LYS A 235 6.19 22.63 5.24
C LYS A 235 5.00 22.31 4.34
N GLU A 236 4.08 21.49 4.84
CA GLU A 236 2.92 21.04 4.10
C GLU A 236 1.73 20.83 5.02
N LEU A 237 0.58 21.25 4.57
CA LEU A 237 -0.71 20.94 5.16
C LEU A 237 -1.68 20.71 4.00
N THR A 238 -2.06 19.47 3.77
CA THR A 238 -3.03 19.08 2.73
C THR A 238 -4.15 18.29 3.37
N GLU A 239 -5.38 18.70 3.11
CA GLU A 239 -6.58 17.98 3.45
C GLU A 239 -7.52 18.01 2.25
N SER A 240 -7.90 16.83 1.74
CA SER A 240 -8.95 16.67 0.74
C SER A 240 -10.02 15.69 1.25
N ASN A 241 -11.27 16.06 1.08
CA ASN A 241 -12.45 15.26 1.42
C ASN A 241 -13.15 14.83 0.13
#